data_3ec844e8d07b967c57ad8f57efeba073
#
_entry.id   3ec844e8d07b967c57ad8f57efeba073
#
_cell.length_a   1.000
_cell.length_b   1.000
_cell.length_c   1.000
_cell.angle_alpha   90.00
_cell.angle_beta   90.00
_cell.angle_gamma   90.00
#
_symmetry.space_group_name_H-M   'P 1'
#
loop_
_entity.id
_entity.type
_entity.pdbx_description
1 polymer ?
#
loop_
_entity_poly.entity_id
_entity_poly.type
_entity_poly.pdbx_seq_one_letter_code
_entity_poly.pdbx_strand_id
1 'polypeptide(L)'
;MKTLICKKKDIIQISNKLAKGENRRVALFTSKELLEKAKKKGMELINKNPDLNDIENALDKNQIPLVMIHMKLLHKEDSPHWIVVTGIDNKSVWINDPYNKKGKDVKVSRNDLIRMMNDLKLYSKIEKRILIISRKE
;
A
#
# COMPACT_ATOMS: atom_id res chain seq x y z
N MET A 1 -7.06 9.27 -12.30
CA MET A 1 -6.77 7.83 -12.50
C MET A 1 -6.15 7.26 -11.24
N LYS A 2 -6.39 6.00 -10.96
CA LYS A 2 -5.80 5.29 -9.83
C LYS A 2 -4.85 4.22 -10.36
N THR A 3 -3.67 4.14 -9.80
CA THR A 3 -2.65 3.14 -10.17
C THR A 3 -2.27 2.35 -8.93
N LEU A 4 -2.46 1.04 -8.95
CA LEU A 4 -2.04 0.14 -7.89
C LEU A 4 -0.73 -0.52 -8.29
N ILE A 5 0.31 -0.36 -7.48
CA ILE A 5 1.60 -1.01 -7.65
C ILE A 5 1.74 -2.10 -6.60
N CYS A 6 1.67 -3.34 -7.05
CA CYS A 6 1.90 -4.52 -6.21
C CYS A 6 2.11 -5.74 -7.13
N LYS A 7 2.57 -6.82 -6.57
CA LYS A 7 2.61 -8.09 -7.31
C LYS A 7 1.21 -8.70 -7.38
N LYS A 8 0.69 -8.89 -8.58
CA LYS A 8 -0.65 -9.44 -8.81
C LYS A 8 -0.86 -10.80 -8.11
N LYS A 9 0.17 -11.64 -8.14
CA LYS A 9 0.13 -12.96 -7.48
C LYS A 9 -0.10 -12.86 -5.98
N ASP A 10 0.32 -11.77 -5.35
CA ASP A 10 0.26 -11.63 -3.90
C ASP A 10 -1.18 -11.43 -3.41
N ILE A 11 -2.01 -10.74 -4.17
CA ILE A 11 -3.43 -10.58 -3.88
C ILE A 11 -4.13 -11.96 -3.86
N ILE A 12 -3.84 -12.78 -4.86
CA ILE A 12 -4.40 -14.13 -4.99
C ILE A 12 -3.85 -15.06 -3.90
N GLN A 13 -2.55 -14.97 -3.60
CA GLN A 13 -1.92 -15.79 -2.56
C GLN A 13 -2.43 -15.49 -1.17
N ILE A 14 -2.69 -14.23 -0.84
CA ILE A 14 -3.27 -13.85 0.47
C ILE A 14 -4.64 -14.50 0.63
N SER A 15 -5.48 -14.40 -0.37
CA SER A 15 -6.80 -15.06 -0.35
C SER A 15 -6.67 -16.58 -0.15
N ASN A 16 -5.69 -17.22 -0.79
CA ASN A 16 -5.43 -18.64 -0.65
C ASN A 16 -4.92 -19.03 0.74
N LYS A 17 -4.12 -18.19 1.39
CA LYS A 17 -3.57 -18.45 2.72
C LYS A 17 -4.58 -18.23 3.84
N LEU A 18 -5.46 -17.25 3.69
CA LEU A 18 -6.41 -16.86 4.72
C LEU A 18 -7.68 -17.68 4.73
N ALA A 19 -8.03 -18.33 3.60
CA ALA A 19 -9.24 -19.13 3.47
C ALA A 19 -8.92 -20.60 3.21
N LYS A 20 -9.73 -21.51 3.77
CA LYS A 20 -9.61 -22.96 3.61
C LYS A 20 -10.92 -23.55 3.06
N GLY A 21 -10.82 -24.62 2.24
CA GLY A 21 -11.96 -25.33 1.71
C GLY A 21 -12.83 -24.45 0.81
N GLU A 22 -14.14 -24.45 1.06
CA GLU A 22 -15.10 -23.68 0.26
C GLU A 22 -14.91 -22.16 0.39
N ASN A 23 -14.55 -21.69 1.58
CA ASN A 23 -14.20 -20.28 1.80
C ASN A 23 -13.02 -19.84 0.95
N ARG A 24 -12.06 -20.74 0.67
CA ARG A 24 -10.93 -20.47 -0.21
C ARG A 24 -11.36 -20.20 -1.64
N ARG A 25 -12.33 -20.97 -2.16
CA ARG A 25 -12.86 -20.76 -3.52
C ARG A 25 -13.59 -19.42 -3.64
N VAL A 26 -14.39 -19.07 -2.65
CA VAL A 26 -15.11 -17.79 -2.60
C VAL A 26 -14.11 -16.62 -2.53
N ALA A 27 -13.11 -16.70 -1.65
CA ALA A 27 -12.11 -15.65 -1.51
C ALA A 27 -11.30 -15.46 -2.80
N LEU A 28 -10.90 -16.54 -3.48
CA LEU A 28 -10.16 -16.49 -4.74
C LEU A 28 -11.02 -15.88 -5.86
N PHE A 29 -12.26 -16.29 -5.98
CA PHE A 29 -13.20 -15.74 -6.97
C PHE A 29 -13.43 -14.25 -6.72
N THR A 30 -13.68 -13.85 -5.48
CA THR A 30 -13.90 -12.46 -5.08
C THR A 30 -12.68 -11.59 -5.41
N SER A 31 -11.47 -12.08 -5.15
CA SER A 31 -10.23 -11.35 -5.46
C SER A 31 -10.08 -11.11 -6.96
N LYS A 32 -10.35 -12.12 -7.79
CA LYS A 32 -10.30 -11.97 -9.25
C LYS A 32 -11.37 -11.00 -9.74
N GLU A 33 -12.58 -11.11 -9.23
CA GLU A 33 -13.71 -10.24 -9.59
C GLU A 33 -13.42 -8.78 -9.23
N LEU A 34 -12.86 -8.52 -8.05
CA LEU A 34 -12.47 -7.17 -7.60
C LEU A 34 -11.40 -6.57 -8.51
N LEU A 35 -10.39 -7.36 -8.91
CA LEU A 35 -9.36 -6.91 -9.85
C LEU A 35 -9.95 -6.54 -11.21
N GLU A 36 -10.88 -7.35 -11.74
CA GLU A 36 -11.54 -7.05 -13.00
C GLU A 36 -12.41 -5.81 -12.92
N LYS A 37 -13.19 -5.65 -11.85
CA LYS A 37 -13.98 -4.44 -11.60
C LYS A 37 -13.13 -3.19 -11.49
N ALA A 38 -11.98 -3.28 -10.82
CA ALA A 38 -11.05 -2.18 -10.70
C ALA A 38 -10.51 -1.75 -12.07
N LYS A 39 -10.14 -2.70 -12.92
CA LYS A 39 -9.70 -2.44 -14.30
C LYS A 39 -10.80 -1.77 -15.14
N LYS A 40 -12.04 -2.26 -15.03
CA LYS A 40 -13.19 -1.67 -15.73
C LYS A 40 -13.45 -0.23 -15.31
N LYS A 41 -13.16 0.13 -14.06
CA LYS A 41 -13.29 1.50 -13.56
C LYS A 41 -12.06 2.39 -13.84
N GLY A 42 -11.13 1.91 -14.65
CA GLY A 42 -9.95 2.67 -15.06
C GLY A 42 -8.77 2.61 -14.09
N MET A 43 -8.76 1.68 -13.15
CA MET A 43 -7.59 1.45 -12.32
C MET A 43 -6.51 0.71 -13.12
N GLU A 44 -5.31 1.26 -13.14
CA GLU A 44 -4.14 0.61 -13.69
C GLU A 44 -3.47 -0.25 -12.63
N LEU A 45 -3.07 -1.46 -12.98
CA LEU A 45 -2.29 -2.35 -12.14
C LEU A 45 -0.88 -2.48 -12.70
N ILE A 46 0.11 -2.04 -11.93
CA ILE A 46 1.53 -2.27 -12.24
C ILE A 46 2.02 -3.44 -11.42
N ASN A 47 2.34 -4.54 -12.08
CA ASN A 47 2.77 -5.78 -11.45
C ASN A 47 4.26 -5.74 -11.13
N LYS A 48 4.61 -5.13 -10.02
CA LYS A 48 5.99 -5.08 -9.52
C LYS A 48 6.01 -4.91 -8.00
N ASN A 49 7.17 -5.17 -7.42
CA ASN A 49 7.43 -4.89 -6.01
C ASN A 49 7.69 -3.38 -5.86
N PRO A 50 6.81 -2.61 -5.18
CA PRO A 50 6.99 -1.16 -5.08
C PRO A 50 8.14 -0.77 -4.16
N ASP A 51 8.74 0.38 -4.44
CA ASP A 51 9.83 0.96 -3.65
C ASP A 51 9.67 2.47 -3.48
N LEU A 52 10.67 3.12 -2.85
CA LEU A 52 10.63 4.57 -2.63
C LEU A 52 10.67 5.37 -3.93
N ASN A 53 11.24 4.85 -5.00
CA ASN A 53 11.25 5.53 -6.30
C ASN A 53 9.83 5.71 -6.84
N ASP A 54 8.95 4.75 -6.60
CA ASP A 54 7.54 4.87 -6.99
C ASP A 54 6.84 6.01 -6.26
N ILE A 55 7.19 6.22 -4.99
CA ILE A 55 6.67 7.34 -4.18
C ILE A 55 7.23 8.67 -4.70
N GLU A 56 8.54 8.76 -4.92
CA GLU A 56 9.20 9.96 -5.44
C GLU A 56 8.63 10.35 -6.80
N ASN A 57 8.48 9.40 -7.71
CA ASN A 57 7.92 9.64 -9.04
C ASN A 57 6.47 10.13 -8.97
N ALA A 58 5.66 9.58 -8.07
CA ALA A 58 4.30 10.03 -7.88
C ALA A 58 4.23 11.47 -7.40
N LEU A 59 5.04 11.81 -6.39
CA LEU A 59 5.11 13.18 -5.86
C LEU A 59 5.62 14.18 -6.91
N ASP A 60 6.62 13.81 -7.70
CA ASP A 60 7.15 14.64 -8.78
C ASP A 60 6.11 14.94 -9.86
N LYS A 61 5.18 14.02 -10.07
CA LYS A 61 4.05 14.19 -11.00
C LYS A 61 2.82 14.82 -10.34
N ASN A 62 2.95 15.34 -9.14
CA ASN A 62 1.85 15.91 -8.37
C ASN A 62 0.69 14.93 -8.14
N GLN A 63 1.03 13.67 -7.98
CA GLN A 63 0.10 12.59 -7.63
C GLN A 63 0.15 12.32 -6.13
N ILE A 64 -0.85 11.59 -5.62
CA ILE A 64 -0.97 11.29 -4.20
C ILE A 64 -0.66 9.81 -3.98
N PRO A 65 0.49 9.47 -3.35
CA PRO A 65 0.79 8.08 -3.00
C PRO A 65 0.20 7.71 -1.64
N LEU A 66 -0.62 6.65 -1.62
CA LEU A 66 -1.04 5.97 -0.41
C LEU A 66 -0.19 4.72 -0.26
N VAL A 67 0.42 4.55 0.89
CA VAL A 67 1.36 3.46 1.16
C VAL A 67 0.82 2.59 2.28
N MET A 68 0.79 1.28 2.06
CA MET A 68 0.45 0.35 3.13
C MET A 68 1.69 0.07 3.98
N ILE A 69 1.53 0.19 5.28
CA ILE A 69 2.56 -0.08 6.28
C ILE A 69 2.02 -1.03 7.35
N HIS A 70 2.93 -1.59 8.14
CA HIS A 70 2.56 -2.24 9.39
C HIS A 70 2.67 -1.25 10.54
N MET A 71 1.69 -1.23 11.44
CA MET A 71 1.57 -0.20 12.50
C MET A 71 2.51 -0.38 13.68
N LYS A 72 3.25 -1.48 13.75
CA LYS A 72 4.05 -1.83 14.94
C LYS A 72 5.08 -0.76 15.31
N LEU A 73 5.76 -0.18 14.32
CA LEU A 73 6.78 0.83 14.57
C LEU A 73 6.18 2.15 15.07
N LEU A 74 5.10 2.63 14.46
CA LEU A 74 4.46 3.91 14.82
C LEU A 74 3.53 3.83 16.02
N HIS A 75 2.75 2.77 16.14
CA HIS A 75 1.65 2.68 17.10
C HIS A 75 1.72 1.46 18.00
N LYS A 76 2.73 0.60 17.86
CA LYS A 76 2.91 -0.66 18.61
C LYS A 76 1.70 -1.61 18.47
N GLU A 77 0.97 -1.52 17.39
CA GLU A 77 -0.15 -2.40 17.05
C GLU A 77 0.22 -3.38 15.95
N ASP A 78 -0.31 -4.59 16.01
CA ASP A 78 -0.06 -5.65 15.04
C ASP A 78 -1.15 -5.67 13.97
N SER A 79 -1.16 -4.64 13.12
CA SER A 79 -2.11 -4.55 12.00
C SER A 79 -1.54 -3.76 10.82
N PRO A 80 -1.99 -4.07 9.59
CA PRO A 80 -1.69 -3.24 8.43
C PRO A 80 -2.51 -1.95 8.44
N HIS A 81 -1.98 -0.91 7.79
CA HIS A 81 -2.57 0.41 7.77
C HIS A 81 -2.14 1.20 6.54
N TRP A 82 -3.02 2.03 6.02
CA TRP A 82 -2.72 2.95 4.92
C TRP A 82 -2.35 4.33 5.44
N ILE A 83 -1.28 4.89 4.90
CA ILE A 83 -0.87 6.28 5.14
C ILE A 83 -0.74 7.02 3.82
N VAL A 84 -0.82 8.34 3.86
CA VAL A 84 -0.57 9.22 2.72
C VAL A 84 0.83 9.80 2.86
N VAL A 85 1.66 9.67 1.82
CA VAL A 85 2.96 10.36 1.78
C VAL A 85 2.76 11.71 1.13
N THR A 86 3.14 12.78 1.82
CA THR A 86 2.97 14.17 1.37
C THR A 86 4.26 14.81 0.90
N GLY A 87 5.41 14.26 1.27
CA GLY A 87 6.70 14.76 0.86
C GLY A 87 7.81 13.76 1.12
N ILE A 88 8.90 13.89 0.40
CA ILE A 88 10.08 13.04 0.53
C ILE A 88 11.33 13.82 0.11
N ASP A 89 12.41 13.66 0.86
CA ASP A 89 13.73 14.15 0.50
C ASP A 89 14.78 13.05 0.70
N ASN A 90 16.06 13.41 0.67
CA ASN A 90 17.15 12.44 0.76
C ASN A 90 17.22 11.67 2.09
N LYS A 91 16.63 12.21 3.15
CA LYS A 91 16.71 11.63 4.51
C LYS A 91 15.36 11.31 5.12
N SER A 92 14.32 12.04 4.75
CA SER A 92 13.04 12.07 5.46
C SER A 92 11.87 11.88 4.53
N VAL A 93 10.77 11.42 5.13
CA VAL A 93 9.47 11.29 4.49
C VAL A 93 8.44 11.95 5.41
N TRP A 94 7.54 12.73 4.83
CA TRP A 94 6.42 13.32 5.56
C TRP A 94 5.16 12.54 5.23
N ILE A 95 4.43 12.14 6.26
CA ILE A 95 3.24 11.32 6.13
C ILE A 95 2.05 11.94 6.85
N ASN A 96 0.85 11.70 6.31
CA ASN A 96 -0.40 11.91 7.02
C ASN A 96 -0.94 10.55 7.44
N ASP A 97 -1.11 10.38 8.75
CA ASP A 97 -1.58 9.15 9.36
C ASP A 97 -2.99 9.37 9.93
N PRO A 98 -4.04 8.79 9.31
CA PRO A 98 -5.42 8.99 9.78
C PRO A 98 -5.73 8.32 11.12
N TYR A 99 -4.88 7.45 11.60
CA TYR A 99 -5.06 6.77 12.89
C TYR A 99 -4.97 7.72 14.08
N ASN A 100 -4.18 8.79 13.97
CA ASN A 100 -3.91 9.73 15.07
C ASN A 100 -4.40 11.14 14.72
N LYS A 101 -5.07 11.81 15.66
CA LYS A 101 -5.50 13.21 15.51
C LYS A 101 -4.35 14.18 15.21
N LYS A 102 -3.14 13.84 15.67
CA LYS A 102 -1.90 14.59 15.39
C LYS A 102 -1.07 13.97 14.26
N GLY A 103 -1.70 13.16 13.43
CA GLY A 103 -1.02 12.41 12.36
C GLY A 103 -0.76 13.20 11.09
N LYS A 104 -0.97 14.52 11.08
CA LYS A 104 -0.69 15.36 9.92
C LYS A 104 0.78 15.77 9.89
N ASP A 105 1.40 15.65 8.71
CA ASP A 105 2.79 16.03 8.44
C ASP A 105 3.81 15.44 9.44
N VAL A 106 3.62 14.17 9.78
CA VAL A 106 4.55 13.44 10.63
C VAL A 106 5.81 13.13 9.84
N LYS A 107 6.96 13.50 10.38
CA LYS A 107 8.26 13.24 9.77
C LYS A 107 8.81 11.90 10.24
N VAL A 108 9.15 11.04 9.30
CA VAL A 108 9.84 9.76 9.56
C VAL A 108 11.08 9.67 8.68
N SER A 109 12.07 8.85 9.06
CA SER A 109 13.21 8.62 8.20
C SER A 109 12.83 7.72 7.01
N ARG A 110 13.57 7.82 5.91
CA ARG A 110 13.41 6.91 4.77
C ARG A 110 13.56 5.45 5.18
N ASN A 111 14.55 5.17 6.04
CA ASN A 111 14.78 3.82 6.54
C ASN A 111 13.61 3.29 7.37
N ASP A 112 13.00 4.14 8.18
CA ASP A 112 11.82 3.75 8.97
C ASP A 112 10.62 3.45 8.06
N LEU A 113 10.40 4.23 7.00
CA LEU A 113 9.33 3.93 6.04
C LEU A 113 9.58 2.59 5.33
N ILE A 114 10.81 2.35 4.88
CA ILE A 114 11.18 1.05 4.28
C ILE A 114 10.90 -0.09 5.25
N ARG A 115 11.28 0.06 6.51
CA ARG A 115 11.03 -0.93 7.55
C ARG A 115 9.54 -1.17 7.76
N MET A 116 8.73 -0.11 7.86
CA MET A 116 7.29 -0.23 8.03
C MET A 116 6.60 -0.92 6.85
N MET A 117 7.09 -0.69 5.63
CA MET A 117 6.60 -1.39 4.43
C MET A 117 7.01 -2.87 4.46
N ASN A 118 8.24 -3.17 4.84
CA ASN A 118 8.73 -4.55 4.92
C ASN A 118 8.08 -5.34 6.07
N ASP A 119 7.71 -4.68 7.14
CA ASP A 119 7.03 -5.30 8.29
C ASP A 119 5.65 -5.87 7.93
N LEU A 120 5.02 -5.42 6.86
CA LEU A 120 3.80 -6.05 6.33
C LEU A 120 4.00 -7.53 6.06
N LYS A 121 5.11 -7.88 5.40
CA LYS A 121 5.42 -9.28 5.09
C LYS A 121 5.80 -10.05 6.34
N LEU A 122 6.60 -9.44 7.21
CA LEU A 122 7.10 -10.08 8.43
C LEU A 122 5.96 -10.43 9.40
N TYR A 123 5.06 -9.50 9.66
CA TYR A 123 4.01 -9.66 10.68
C TYR A 123 2.65 -10.05 10.13
N SER A 124 2.28 -9.57 8.94
CA SER A 124 0.95 -9.80 8.37
C SER A 124 0.94 -10.71 7.14
N LYS A 125 2.10 -11.14 6.66
CA LYS A 125 2.24 -11.94 5.42
C LYS A 125 1.68 -11.24 4.18
N ILE A 126 1.69 -9.91 4.19
CA ILE A 126 1.22 -9.06 3.09
C ILE A 126 2.42 -8.46 2.39
N GLU A 127 2.49 -8.59 1.07
CA GLU A 127 3.52 -7.94 0.26
C GLU A 127 3.26 -6.43 0.15
N LYS A 128 4.34 -5.68 -0.08
CA LYS A 128 4.27 -4.22 -0.23
C LYS A 128 3.29 -3.80 -1.32
N ARG A 129 2.58 -2.71 -1.08
CA ARG A 129 1.67 -2.12 -2.06
C ARG A 129 1.55 -0.62 -1.90
N ILE A 130 1.42 0.07 -3.02
CA ILE A 130 1.24 1.52 -3.11
C ILE A 130 0.07 1.79 -4.04
N LEU A 131 -0.85 2.64 -3.61
CA LEU A 131 -1.93 3.15 -4.45
C LEU A 131 -1.63 4.60 -4.79
N ILE A 132 -1.54 4.90 -6.08
CA ILE A 132 -1.27 6.26 -6.57
C ILE A 132 -2.55 6.85 -7.14
N ILE A 133 -2.95 8.00 -6.63
CA ILE A 133 -4.13 8.73 -7.11
C ILE A 133 -3.65 9.95 -7.89
N SER A 134 -4.01 10.01 -9.18
CA SER A 134 -3.76 11.18 -10.02
C SER A 134 -4.85 12.21 -9.76
N ARG A 135 -4.45 13.46 -9.60
CA ARG A 135 -5.39 14.57 -9.48
C ARG A 135 -6.04 14.79 -10.84
N LYS A 136 -7.31 15.13 -10.84
CA LYS A 136 -7.98 15.59 -12.06
C LYS A 136 -7.43 16.98 -12.41
N GLU A 137 -7.05 17.12 -13.65
CA GLU A 137 -6.71 18.43 -14.20
C GLU A 137 -7.94 19.32 -14.35
#